data_4cab9180914c2608f644e9467a1248bf
#
_entry.id   4cab9180914c2608f644e9467a1248bf
#
_cell.length_a   1.000
_cell.length_b   1.000
_cell.length_c   1.000
_cell.angle_alpha   90.00
_cell.angle_beta   90.00
_cell.angle_gamma   90.00
#
_symmetry.space_group_name_H-M   'P 1'
#
loop_
_entity.id
_entity.type
_entity.pdbx_description
1 polymer ?
#
loop_
_entity_poly.entity_id
_entity_poly.type
_entity_poly.pdbx_seq_one_letter_code
_entity_poly.pdbx_strand_id
1 'polypeptide(L)'
;MKAEKILNEIEALHYWDARVLKFDSSFFGDEITLVFEDTEFNVKLSFMGCSKFSFVTSADDRTKPIRELARPQIPYFLQDIEVTDVQSEGHSLLNCKILMPPLNTEILCNSISIEKM
;
A
#
# COMPACT_ATOMS: atom_id res chain seq x y z
N MET A 1 -2.51 -14.26 -15.36
CA MET A 1 -1.51 -14.04 -14.30
C MET A 1 -2.18 -13.33 -13.13
N LYS A 2 -1.88 -13.78 -11.93
CA LYS A 2 -2.49 -13.27 -10.70
C LYS A 2 -2.20 -11.77 -10.47
N ALA A 3 -0.96 -11.37 -10.70
CA ALA A 3 -0.55 -9.97 -10.51
C ALA A 3 -1.25 -9.02 -11.48
N GLU A 4 -1.40 -9.41 -12.72
CA GLU A 4 -2.05 -8.59 -13.74
C GLU A 4 -3.51 -8.30 -13.37
N LYS A 5 -4.22 -9.30 -12.90
CA LYS A 5 -5.63 -9.15 -12.49
C LYS A 5 -5.75 -8.18 -11.33
N ILE A 6 -4.92 -8.35 -10.30
CA ILE A 6 -4.94 -7.48 -9.12
C ILE A 6 -4.57 -6.05 -9.51
N LEU A 7 -3.52 -5.88 -10.32
CA LEU A 7 -3.09 -4.55 -10.73
C LEU A 7 -4.17 -3.83 -11.54
N ASN A 8 -4.86 -4.55 -12.43
CA ASN A 8 -5.95 -3.98 -13.19
C ASN A 8 -7.09 -3.51 -12.29
N GLU A 9 -7.42 -4.28 -11.25
CA GLU A 9 -8.44 -3.91 -10.28
C GLU A 9 -8.03 -2.66 -9.49
N ILE A 10 -6.76 -2.57 -9.11
CA ILE A 10 -6.23 -1.40 -8.39
C ILE A 10 -6.26 -0.17 -9.30
N GLU A 11 -5.80 -0.31 -10.53
CA GLU A 11 -5.77 0.82 -11.47
C GLU A 11 -7.17 1.31 -11.85
N ALA A 12 -8.15 0.43 -11.83
CA ALA A 12 -9.54 0.82 -12.07
C ALA A 12 -10.10 1.76 -10.99
N LEU A 13 -9.44 1.84 -9.84
CA LEU A 13 -9.82 2.75 -8.76
C LEU A 13 -9.29 4.17 -8.97
N HIS A 14 -8.46 4.39 -9.99
CA HIS A 14 -7.85 5.70 -10.29
C HIS A 14 -7.18 6.30 -9.06
N TYR A 15 -6.30 5.52 -8.44
CA TYR A 15 -5.67 5.85 -7.15
C TYR A 15 -4.65 7.00 -7.21
N TRP A 16 -4.22 7.39 -8.40
CA TRP A 16 -3.15 8.40 -8.54
C TRP A 16 -3.54 9.69 -7.84
N ASP A 17 -2.60 10.22 -7.06
CA ASP A 17 -2.78 11.42 -6.23
C ASP A 17 -3.77 11.25 -5.07
N ALA A 18 -4.21 10.02 -4.78
CA ALA A 18 -5.07 9.78 -3.63
C ALA A 18 -4.27 9.90 -2.33
N ARG A 19 -4.85 10.56 -1.34
CA ARG A 19 -4.22 10.71 -0.03
C ARG A 19 -4.26 9.39 0.72
N VAL A 20 -3.10 9.01 1.24
CA VAL A 20 -3.00 7.81 2.08
C VAL A 20 -3.35 8.19 3.51
N LEU A 21 -4.30 7.47 4.10
CA LEU A 21 -4.78 7.74 5.45
C LEU A 21 -4.14 6.83 6.49
N LYS A 22 -3.74 5.63 6.09
CA LYS A 22 -3.21 4.64 7.01
C LYS A 22 -2.31 3.66 6.28
N PHE A 23 -1.21 3.30 6.91
CA PHE A 23 -0.30 2.29 6.39
C PHE A 23 0.31 1.57 7.60
N ASP A 24 -0.23 0.40 7.93
CA ASP A 24 0.13 -0.34 9.15
C ASP A 24 0.49 -1.78 8.86
N SER A 25 1.28 -2.36 9.75
CA SER A 25 1.56 -3.80 9.74
C SER A 25 1.02 -4.42 11.03
N SER A 26 0.60 -5.68 10.95
CA SER A 26 0.06 -6.44 12.08
C SER A 26 0.67 -7.83 12.09
N PHE A 27 0.64 -8.49 13.25
CA PHE A 27 1.12 -9.87 13.39
C PHE A 27 2.55 -10.04 12.85
N PHE A 28 3.45 -9.19 13.35
CA PHE A 28 4.88 -9.23 12.99
C PHE A 28 5.13 -9.04 11.50
N GLY A 29 4.24 -8.30 10.81
CA GLY A 29 4.38 -8.04 9.38
C GLY A 29 3.73 -9.07 8.48
N ASP A 30 3.03 -10.04 9.05
CA ASP A 30 2.30 -11.03 8.25
C ASP A 30 1.16 -10.39 7.44
N GLU A 31 0.57 -9.33 8.00
CA GLU A 31 -0.51 -8.59 7.36
C GLU A 31 -0.17 -7.11 7.31
N ILE A 32 -0.36 -6.51 6.15
CA ILE A 32 -0.12 -5.07 5.95
C ILE A 32 -1.39 -4.46 5.37
N THR A 33 -1.75 -3.28 5.87
CA THR A 33 -2.97 -2.57 5.48
C THR A 33 -2.63 -1.18 4.98
N LEU A 34 -3.14 -0.83 3.81
CA LEU A 34 -3.04 0.51 3.23
C LEU A 34 -4.46 1.03 3.00
N VAL A 35 -4.77 2.21 3.55
CA VAL A 35 -6.06 2.86 3.34
C VAL A 35 -5.84 4.19 2.65
N PHE A 36 -6.56 4.45 1.59
CA PHE A 36 -6.48 5.73 0.89
C PHE A 36 -7.86 6.28 0.55
N GLU A 37 -7.93 7.58 0.31
CA GLU A 37 -9.19 8.26 -0.01
C GLU A 37 -9.62 7.97 -1.44
N ASP A 38 -10.93 7.79 -1.62
CA ASP A 38 -11.56 7.80 -2.92
C ASP A 38 -12.71 8.83 -2.85
N THR A 39 -13.45 9.00 -3.93
CA THR A 39 -14.43 10.08 -4.06
C THR A 39 -15.55 10.02 -3.01
N GLU A 40 -16.14 8.86 -2.80
CA GLU A 40 -17.28 8.70 -1.89
C GLU A 40 -16.99 7.79 -0.70
N PHE A 41 -15.90 7.07 -0.74
CA PHE A 41 -15.54 6.11 0.29
C PHE A 41 -14.01 6.02 0.35
N ASN A 42 -13.53 5.27 1.33
CA ASN A 42 -12.10 4.94 1.40
C ASN A 42 -11.89 3.55 0.83
N VAL A 43 -10.69 3.29 0.35
CA VAL A 43 -10.29 1.99 -0.17
C VAL A 43 -9.24 1.41 0.74
N LYS A 44 -9.40 0.13 1.09
CA LYS A 44 -8.46 -0.61 1.90
C LYS A 44 -7.84 -1.71 1.06
N LEU A 45 -6.51 -1.69 0.95
CA LEU A 45 -5.74 -2.78 0.37
C LEU A 45 -5.16 -3.59 1.52
N SER A 46 -5.41 -4.89 1.53
CA SER A 46 -4.87 -5.79 2.53
C SER A 46 -3.91 -6.76 1.88
N PHE A 47 -2.69 -6.78 2.39
CA PHE A 47 -1.62 -7.66 1.93
C PHE A 47 -1.47 -8.78 2.97
N MET A 48 -1.75 -10.01 2.58
CA MET A 48 -1.83 -11.15 3.49
C MET A 48 -0.72 -12.16 3.20
N GLY A 49 -0.22 -12.77 4.27
CA GLY A 49 0.85 -13.76 4.16
C GLY A 49 2.15 -13.13 3.66
N CYS A 50 2.54 -12.02 4.26
CA CYS A 50 3.73 -11.29 3.85
C CYS A 50 4.99 -11.97 4.34
N SER A 51 5.95 -12.16 3.46
CA SER A 51 7.24 -12.76 3.79
C SER A 51 8.39 -11.75 3.71
N LYS A 52 8.14 -10.57 3.14
CA LYS A 52 9.11 -9.49 3.10
C LYS A 52 8.37 -8.16 3.08
N PHE A 53 8.83 -7.24 3.90
CA PHE A 53 8.26 -5.90 3.97
C PHE A 53 9.38 -4.92 4.29
N SER A 54 9.56 -3.95 3.43
CA SER A 54 10.55 -2.89 3.64
C SER A 54 9.95 -1.56 3.23
N PHE A 55 10.32 -0.50 3.92
CA PHE A 55 9.94 0.84 3.52
C PHE A 55 10.98 1.86 3.96
N VAL A 56 11.02 2.96 3.22
CA VAL A 56 11.86 4.11 3.55
C VAL A 56 10.98 5.34 3.48
N THR A 57 11.08 6.22 4.45
CA THR A 57 10.33 7.47 4.46
C THR A 57 11.21 8.58 5.02
N SER A 58 10.78 9.82 4.81
CA SER A 58 11.47 11.01 5.31
C SER A 58 10.53 11.84 6.17
N ALA A 59 11.07 12.43 7.22
CA ALA A 59 10.31 13.30 8.13
C ALA A 59 10.72 14.76 7.97
N ASP A 60 11.54 15.08 6.97
CA ASP A 60 12.17 16.39 6.84
C ASP A 60 11.19 17.54 6.74
N ASP A 61 10.06 17.33 6.09
CA ASP A 61 9.06 18.36 5.87
C ASP A 61 7.94 18.39 6.91
N ARG A 62 8.08 17.57 7.97
CA ARG A 62 7.05 17.50 9.00
C ARG A 62 7.45 18.32 10.21
N THR A 63 6.50 19.12 10.70
CA THR A 63 6.70 19.89 11.92
C THR A 63 6.17 19.16 13.15
N LYS A 64 5.40 18.09 12.95
CA LYS A 64 4.78 17.30 14.02
C LYS A 64 4.80 15.82 13.67
N PRO A 65 4.72 14.93 14.67
CA PRO A 65 4.49 13.51 14.40
C PRO A 65 3.21 13.29 13.61
N ILE A 66 3.19 12.26 12.78
CA ILE A 66 2.02 11.96 11.93
C ILE A 66 0.74 11.81 12.75
N ARG A 67 0.81 11.20 13.93
CA ARG A 67 -0.36 11.00 14.80
C ARG A 67 -1.04 12.30 15.23
N GLU A 68 -0.31 13.41 15.18
CA GLU A 68 -0.83 14.73 15.58
C GLU A 68 -1.33 15.54 14.41
N LEU A 69 -1.21 15.04 13.18
CA LEU A 69 -1.66 15.72 11.98
C LEU A 69 -3.14 15.48 11.75
N ALA A 70 -3.87 16.54 11.38
CA ALA A 70 -5.23 16.40 10.91
C ALA A 70 -5.20 15.78 9.50
N ARG A 71 -6.32 15.15 9.09
CA ARG A 71 -6.42 14.49 7.78
C ARG A 71 -5.89 15.33 6.61
N PRO A 72 -6.26 16.63 6.48
CA PRO A 72 -5.74 17.44 5.37
C PRO A 72 -4.25 17.70 5.42
N GLN A 73 -3.59 17.43 6.55
CA GLN A 73 -2.16 17.68 6.75
C GLN A 73 -1.30 16.43 6.47
N ILE A 74 -1.91 15.25 6.30
CA ILE A 74 -1.17 14.03 6.04
C ILE A 74 -0.49 14.16 4.67
N PRO A 75 0.86 14.01 4.61
CA PRO A 75 1.62 14.34 3.40
C PRO A 75 1.79 13.20 2.40
N TYR A 76 1.20 12.04 2.63
CA TYR A 76 1.41 10.86 1.78
C TYR A 76 0.32 10.75 0.73
N PHE A 77 0.74 10.72 -0.55
CA PHE A 77 -0.16 10.56 -1.69
C PHE A 77 0.33 9.44 -2.58
N LEU A 78 -0.58 8.59 -3.04
CA LEU A 78 -0.22 7.50 -3.95
C LEU A 78 0.23 8.06 -5.30
N GLN A 79 1.39 7.66 -5.74
CA GLN A 79 1.91 8.05 -7.03
C GLN A 79 1.98 6.88 -8.00
N ASP A 80 2.40 5.70 -7.51
CA ASP A 80 2.52 4.52 -8.35
C ASP A 80 2.39 3.24 -7.52
N ILE A 81 1.74 2.25 -8.10
CA ILE A 81 1.62 0.90 -7.52
C ILE A 81 1.96 -0.09 -8.62
N GLU A 82 2.94 -0.95 -8.38
CA GLU A 82 3.31 -2.03 -9.29
C GLU A 82 3.12 -3.36 -8.59
N VAL A 83 2.53 -4.33 -9.28
CA VAL A 83 2.36 -5.69 -8.77
C VAL A 83 2.90 -6.67 -9.80
N THR A 84 3.78 -7.55 -9.38
CA THR A 84 4.38 -8.57 -10.25
C THR A 84 4.27 -9.94 -9.61
N ASP A 85 4.21 -10.98 -10.46
CA ASP A 85 4.23 -12.37 -10.00
C ASP A 85 5.67 -12.78 -9.69
N VAL A 86 5.86 -13.49 -8.58
CA VAL A 86 7.16 -14.02 -8.16
C VAL A 86 7.02 -15.49 -7.82
N GLN A 87 7.91 -16.31 -8.33
CA GLN A 87 8.01 -17.72 -7.97
C GLN A 87 9.14 -17.90 -6.98
N SER A 88 8.86 -18.50 -5.84
CA SER A 88 9.86 -18.76 -4.81
C SER A 88 9.62 -20.13 -4.20
N GLU A 89 10.57 -21.02 -4.36
CA GLU A 89 10.54 -22.38 -3.78
C GLU A 89 9.21 -23.12 -4.03
N GLY A 90 8.69 -22.99 -5.25
CA GLY A 90 7.43 -23.65 -5.64
C GLY A 90 6.17 -22.90 -5.22
N HIS A 91 6.32 -21.75 -4.59
CA HIS A 91 5.20 -20.90 -4.19
C HIS A 91 5.03 -19.73 -5.14
N SER A 92 3.77 -19.42 -5.47
CA SER A 92 3.43 -18.26 -6.28
C SER A 92 3.11 -17.10 -5.36
N LEU A 93 3.93 -16.06 -5.42
CA LEU A 93 3.78 -14.87 -4.57
C LEU A 93 3.57 -13.62 -5.41
N LEU A 94 3.15 -12.55 -4.76
CA LEU A 94 3.00 -11.25 -5.37
C LEU A 94 4.01 -10.29 -4.76
N ASN A 95 4.72 -9.54 -5.61
CA ASN A 95 5.60 -8.47 -5.16
C ASN A 95 4.95 -7.14 -5.51
N CYS A 96 4.70 -6.32 -4.51
CA CYS A 96 4.04 -5.03 -4.68
C CYS A 96 5.01 -3.91 -4.30
N LYS A 97 5.21 -2.97 -5.23
CA LYS A 97 6.00 -1.77 -4.97
C LYS A 97 5.06 -0.58 -4.99
N ILE A 98 5.11 0.22 -3.95
CA ILE A 98 4.23 1.38 -3.80
C ILE A 98 5.09 2.61 -3.59
N LEU A 99 4.87 3.62 -4.42
CA LEU A 99 5.49 4.92 -4.27
C LEU A 99 4.42 5.91 -3.79
N MET A 100 4.57 6.40 -2.58
CA MET A 100 3.71 7.41 -1.99
C MET A 100 4.57 8.44 -1.26
N PRO A 101 5.22 9.34 -2.03
CA PRO A 101 6.20 10.25 -1.46
C PRO A 101 5.69 10.97 -0.22
N PRO A 102 6.52 11.11 0.81
CA PRO A 102 7.95 10.76 0.85
C PRO A 102 8.26 9.31 1.21
N LEU A 103 7.30 8.40 1.13
CA LEU A 103 7.48 7.00 1.48
C LEU A 103 7.55 6.11 0.23
N ASN A 104 8.44 5.12 0.26
CA ASN A 104 8.60 4.12 -0.79
C ASN A 104 8.66 2.75 -0.11
N THR A 105 7.84 1.81 -0.55
CA THR A 105 7.74 0.51 0.10
C THR A 105 7.68 -0.64 -0.90
N GLU A 106 8.12 -1.81 -0.44
CA GLU A 106 8.06 -3.05 -1.21
C GLU A 106 7.54 -4.17 -0.30
N ILE A 107 6.55 -4.90 -0.76
CA ILE A 107 5.88 -5.95 0.01
C ILE A 107 5.84 -7.22 -0.84
N LEU A 108 6.37 -8.33 -0.30
CA LEU A 108 6.25 -9.64 -0.91
C LEU A 108 5.22 -10.42 -0.10
N CYS A 109 4.11 -10.82 -0.72
CA CYS A 109 2.98 -11.42 -0.02
C CYS A 109 2.32 -12.53 -0.82
N ASN A 110 1.44 -13.27 -0.15
CA ASN A 110 0.68 -14.35 -0.76
C ASN A 110 -0.55 -13.85 -1.51
N SER A 111 -1.25 -12.86 -0.95
CA SER A 111 -2.46 -12.33 -1.57
C SER A 111 -2.68 -10.87 -1.26
N ILE A 112 -3.43 -10.20 -2.13
CA ILE A 112 -3.83 -8.80 -1.97
C ILE A 112 -5.34 -8.75 -2.16
N SER A 113 -6.05 -8.12 -1.22
CA SER A 113 -7.48 -7.90 -1.34
C SER A 113 -7.82 -6.42 -1.35
N ILE A 114 -8.92 -6.08 -2.01
CA ILE A 114 -9.39 -4.71 -2.15
C ILE A 114 -10.77 -4.61 -1.50
N GLU A 115 -10.95 -3.65 -0.61
CA GLU A 115 -12.21 -3.45 0.07
C GLU A 115 -12.58 -1.97 0.05
N LYS A 116 -13.82 -1.68 -0.30
CA LYS A 116 -14.37 -0.32 -0.24
C LYS A 116 -15.07 -0.15 1.11
N MET A 117 -14.72 0.91 1.79
CA MET A 117 -15.19 1.16 3.17
C MET A 117 -16.26 2.24 3.22
#